data_e49e6f930870eb3841cd150c78122ecd
#
_entry.id   e49e6f930870eb3841cd150c78122ecd
#
_cell.length_a   1.000
_cell.length_b   1.000
_cell.length_c   1.000
_cell.angle_alpha   90.00
_cell.angle_beta   90.00
_cell.angle_gamma   90.00
#
_symmetry.space_group_name_H-M   'P 1'
#
loop_
_entity.id
_entity.type
_entity.pdbx_description
1 polymer ?
#
loop_
_entity_poly.entity_id
_entity_poly.type
_entity_poly.pdbx_seq_one_letter_code
_entity_poly.pdbx_strand_id
1 'polypeptide(L)'
;MPAISLEVENLSAGYGPTRVLEGISFSVPAAARLAVLGRNGMGKTTLLATLAGQTRRYEGSIRLGDSDVTTVPSAARAHKGLGYVPQARCVFPTLTVEENLFVGLKARPKTALEEAYTMFPRLKERRRNLGSQLSGGEQQMLSTARTILGRPSVLLLDEPLEGLAPVICEELMAAFADLAKTGDMTILLVEQRIQSALDFADQVVILERGRLAWTGTPENLTGDHEAVESLLGVGGLH
;
A
#
# COMPACT_ATOMS: atom_id res chain seq x y z
N MET A 1 -10.80 3.05 13.20
CA MET A 1 -11.74 1.98 12.80
C MET A 1 -10.96 0.68 12.95
N PRO A 2 -11.55 -0.44 13.34
CA PRO A 2 -10.84 -1.72 13.38
C PRO A 2 -10.43 -2.16 11.97
N ALA A 3 -9.47 -3.09 11.88
CA ALA A 3 -9.11 -3.75 10.63
C ALA A 3 -10.34 -4.48 10.04
N ILE A 4 -10.43 -4.51 8.72
CA ILE A 4 -11.47 -5.25 7.98
C ILE A 4 -10.82 -6.09 6.89
N SER A 5 -11.48 -7.18 6.47
CA SER A 5 -11.00 -8.00 5.35
C SER A 5 -11.07 -7.23 4.01
N LEU A 6 -10.25 -7.66 3.08
CA LEU A 6 -10.34 -7.28 1.67
C LEU A 6 -10.58 -8.53 0.84
N GLU A 7 -11.63 -8.53 0.03
CA GLU A 7 -11.96 -9.62 -0.88
C GLU A 7 -12.03 -9.10 -2.31
N VAL A 8 -11.40 -9.82 -3.21
CA VAL A 8 -11.36 -9.52 -4.63
C VAL A 8 -11.74 -10.79 -5.39
N GLU A 9 -12.77 -10.70 -6.24
CA GLU A 9 -13.29 -11.85 -6.99
C GLU A 9 -13.34 -11.53 -8.48
N ASN A 10 -12.67 -12.37 -9.28
CA ASN A 10 -12.65 -12.33 -10.74
C ASN A 10 -12.44 -10.92 -11.32
N LEU A 11 -11.56 -10.13 -10.71
CA LEU A 11 -11.34 -8.73 -11.04
C LEU A 11 -10.57 -8.60 -12.36
N SER A 12 -11.20 -7.93 -13.34
CA SER A 12 -10.55 -7.49 -14.58
C SER A 12 -10.64 -5.97 -14.68
N ALA A 13 -9.49 -5.31 -14.87
CA ALA A 13 -9.39 -3.85 -14.80
C ALA A 13 -8.24 -3.30 -15.67
N GLY A 14 -8.24 -1.98 -15.87
CA GLY A 14 -7.19 -1.30 -16.65
C GLY A 14 -7.52 0.14 -16.98
N TYR A 15 -7.02 0.64 -18.10
CA TYR A 15 -7.11 2.05 -18.50
C TYR A 15 -7.75 2.21 -19.87
N GLY A 16 -8.82 2.99 -19.95
CA GLY A 16 -9.57 3.18 -21.22
C GLY A 16 -10.01 1.83 -21.80
N PRO A 17 -9.59 1.45 -23.01
CA PRO A 17 -9.88 0.14 -23.61
C PRO A 17 -8.89 -0.96 -23.21
N THR A 18 -7.74 -0.62 -22.60
CA THR A 18 -6.65 -1.56 -22.32
C THR A 18 -6.91 -2.30 -21.01
N ARG A 19 -7.12 -3.60 -21.08
CA ARG A 19 -7.14 -4.49 -19.90
C ARG A 19 -5.70 -4.76 -19.49
N VAL A 20 -5.41 -4.57 -18.19
CA VAL A 20 -4.10 -4.84 -17.57
C VAL A 20 -4.21 -5.99 -16.59
N LEU A 21 -5.34 -6.10 -15.89
CA LEU A 21 -5.64 -7.19 -14.97
C LEU A 21 -6.74 -8.06 -15.54
N GLU A 22 -6.58 -9.38 -15.36
CA GLU A 22 -7.51 -10.38 -15.86
C GLU A 22 -7.79 -11.48 -14.83
N GLY A 23 -9.03 -11.54 -14.35
CA GLY A 23 -9.53 -12.61 -13.49
C GLY A 23 -8.83 -12.74 -12.14
N ILE A 24 -8.38 -11.63 -11.53
CA ILE A 24 -7.69 -11.61 -10.25
C ILE A 24 -8.68 -11.96 -9.14
N SER A 25 -8.34 -12.99 -8.33
CA SER A 25 -9.13 -13.38 -7.16
C SER A 25 -8.21 -13.68 -5.98
N PHE A 26 -8.38 -12.98 -4.86
CA PHE A 26 -7.71 -13.25 -3.60
C PHE A 26 -8.50 -12.66 -2.43
N SER A 27 -8.18 -13.12 -1.22
CA SER A 27 -8.73 -12.54 0.03
C SER A 27 -7.61 -12.26 1.03
N VAL A 28 -7.76 -11.18 1.78
CA VAL A 28 -6.87 -10.80 2.87
C VAL A 28 -7.72 -10.69 4.14
N PRO A 29 -7.48 -11.54 5.15
CA PRO A 29 -8.17 -11.45 6.42
C PRO A 29 -7.95 -10.10 7.10
N ALA A 30 -8.85 -9.73 8.01
CA ALA A 30 -8.67 -8.54 8.84
C ALA A 30 -7.35 -8.62 9.62
N ALA A 31 -6.61 -7.51 9.70
CA ALA A 31 -5.32 -7.36 10.34
C ALA A 31 -4.16 -8.17 9.71
N ALA A 32 -4.39 -8.87 8.60
CA ALA A 32 -3.32 -9.57 7.87
C ALA A 32 -2.53 -8.62 6.95
N ARG A 33 -1.32 -9.05 6.60
CA ARG A 33 -0.37 -8.35 5.72
C ARG A 33 -0.15 -9.17 4.45
N LEU A 34 -0.53 -8.61 3.31
CA LEU A 34 -0.31 -9.22 2.01
C LEU A 34 0.82 -8.51 1.27
N ALA A 35 1.84 -9.24 0.83
CA ALA A 35 2.79 -8.76 -0.16
C ALA A 35 2.32 -9.12 -1.58
N VAL A 36 2.35 -8.12 -2.47
CA VAL A 36 2.10 -8.31 -3.90
C VAL A 36 3.42 -8.14 -4.63
N LEU A 37 3.97 -9.23 -5.12
CA LEU A 37 5.23 -9.31 -5.83
C LEU A 37 5.02 -9.47 -7.34
N GLY A 38 6.10 -9.36 -8.10
CA GLY A 38 6.13 -9.53 -9.54
C GLY A 38 7.05 -8.52 -10.20
N ARG A 39 7.50 -8.82 -11.40
CA ARG A 39 8.40 -7.96 -12.20
C ARG A 39 7.72 -6.64 -12.56
N ASN A 40 8.52 -5.66 -13.04
CA ASN A 40 7.97 -4.40 -13.50
C ASN A 40 7.03 -4.60 -14.69
N GLY A 41 5.93 -3.82 -14.73
CA GLY A 41 4.92 -3.92 -15.77
C GLY A 41 3.92 -5.07 -15.62
N MET A 42 3.99 -5.88 -14.56
CA MET A 42 3.08 -7.03 -14.35
C MET A 42 1.69 -6.65 -13.84
N GLY A 43 1.40 -5.37 -13.58
CA GLY A 43 0.08 -4.90 -13.16
C GLY A 43 -0.08 -4.59 -11.68
N LYS A 44 1.00 -4.62 -10.86
CA LYS A 44 0.95 -4.38 -9.41
C LYS A 44 0.32 -3.03 -9.03
N THR A 45 0.85 -1.93 -9.57
CA THR A 45 0.29 -0.58 -9.38
C THR A 45 -1.15 -0.48 -9.89
N THR A 46 -1.46 -1.13 -11.03
CA THR A 46 -2.84 -1.16 -11.56
C THR A 46 -3.78 -1.89 -10.60
N LEU A 47 -3.34 -2.94 -9.92
CA LEU A 47 -4.14 -3.62 -8.90
C LEU A 47 -4.47 -2.66 -7.76
N LEU A 48 -3.47 -2.01 -7.14
CA LEU A 48 -3.70 -1.08 -6.05
C LEU A 48 -4.56 0.12 -6.48
N ALA A 49 -4.29 0.70 -7.65
CA ALA A 49 -5.08 1.79 -8.21
C ALA A 49 -6.54 1.36 -8.48
N THR A 50 -6.77 0.10 -8.89
CA THR A 50 -8.13 -0.45 -9.06
C THR A 50 -8.84 -0.60 -7.72
N LEU A 51 -8.16 -1.13 -6.71
CA LEU A 51 -8.69 -1.22 -5.34
C LEU A 51 -9.00 0.17 -4.78
N ALA A 52 -8.19 1.17 -5.10
CA ALA A 52 -8.44 2.58 -4.73
C ALA A 52 -9.54 3.26 -5.57
N GLY A 53 -10.08 2.59 -6.61
CA GLY A 53 -11.15 3.13 -7.46
C GLY A 53 -10.67 4.18 -8.47
N GLN A 54 -9.41 4.10 -8.90
CA GLN A 54 -8.77 5.05 -9.83
C GLN A 54 -8.65 4.53 -11.26
N THR A 55 -9.03 3.28 -11.54
CA THR A 55 -8.98 2.67 -12.86
C THR A 55 -10.37 2.21 -13.31
N ARG A 56 -10.49 1.80 -14.56
CA ARG A 56 -11.70 1.21 -15.08
C ARG A 56 -11.75 -0.27 -14.73
N ARG A 57 -12.78 -0.68 -13.96
CA ARG A 57 -13.14 -2.07 -13.77
C ARG A 57 -14.00 -2.54 -14.94
N TYR A 58 -13.73 -3.71 -15.48
CA TYR A 58 -14.54 -4.36 -16.52
C TYR A 58 -15.42 -5.46 -15.91
N GLU A 59 -14.84 -6.30 -15.03
CA GLU A 59 -15.50 -7.47 -14.45
C GLU A 59 -15.07 -7.66 -12.99
N GLY A 60 -15.78 -8.51 -12.25
CA GLY A 60 -15.45 -8.91 -10.89
C GLY A 60 -15.98 -7.97 -9.82
N SER A 61 -15.64 -8.25 -8.57
CA SER A 61 -16.11 -7.52 -7.39
C SER A 61 -14.97 -7.23 -6.40
N ILE A 62 -15.18 -6.19 -5.59
CA ILE A 62 -14.27 -5.77 -4.51
C ILE A 62 -15.10 -5.49 -3.27
N ARG A 63 -14.75 -6.13 -2.15
CA ARG A 63 -15.41 -5.92 -0.85
C ARG A 63 -14.39 -5.49 0.20
N LEU A 64 -14.83 -4.58 1.08
CA LEU A 64 -14.12 -4.16 2.27
C LEU A 64 -14.96 -4.56 3.49
N GLY A 65 -14.60 -5.64 4.17
CA GLY A 65 -15.45 -6.29 5.15
C GLY A 65 -16.82 -6.63 4.52
N ASP A 66 -17.90 -6.23 5.18
CA ASP A 66 -19.27 -6.45 4.68
C ASP A 66 -19.69 -5.47 3.56
N SER A 67 -18.87 -4.46 3.25
CA SER A 67 -19.22 -3.43 2.27
C SER A 67 -18.76 -3.80 0.87
N ASP A 68 -19.68 -3.94 -0.08
CA ASP A 68 -19.36 -3.94 -1.51
C ASP A 68 -18.92 -2.53 -1.94
N VAL A 69 -17.70 -2.43 -2.48
CA VAL A 69 -17.13 -1.17 -2.99
C VAL A 69 -16.86 -1.21 -4.49
N THR A 70 -17.36 -2.22 -5.17
CA THR A 70 -17.10 -2.51 -6.59
C THR A 70 -17.31 -1.32 -7.49
N THR A 71 -18.42 -0.60 -7.31
CA THR A 71 -18.77 0.59 -8.12
C THR A 71 -18.61 1.90 -7.37
N VAL A 72 -18.08 1.85 -6.13
CA VAL A 72 -17.94 3.03 -5.28
C VAL A 72 -16.77 3.89 -5.76
N PRO A 73 -16.95 5.21 -5.97
CA PRO A 73 -15.87 6.12 -6.37
C PRO A 73 -14.74 6.20 -5.34
N SER A 74 -13.52 6.54 -5.78
CA SER A 74 -12.30 6.57 -4.98
C SER A 74 -12.47 7.36 -3.67
N ALA A 75 -13.01 8.58 -3.72
CA ALA A 75 -13.22 9.40 -2.53
C ALA A 75 -14.15 8.72 -1.50
N ALA A 76 -15.21 8.05 -1.95
CA ALA A 76 -16.12 7.33 -1.08
C ALA A 76 -15.50 6.06 -0.50
N ARG A 77 -14.59 5.36 -1.23
CA ARG A 77 -13.79 4.25 -0.68
C ARG A 77 -12.89 4.72 0.47
N ALA A 78 -12.30 5.90 0.35
CA ALA A 78 -11.52 6.50 1.44
C ALA A 78 -12.37 6.75 2.71
N HIS A 79 -13.64 7.14 2.56
CA HIS A 79 -14.57 7.25 3.69
C HIS A 79 -14.99 5.89 4.26
N LYS A 80 -14.94 4.83 3.47
CA LYS A 80 -15.19 3.45 3.92
C LYS A 80 -13.95 2.77 4.54
N GLY A 81 -12.87 3.53 4.78
CA GLY A 81 -11.70 3.05 5.48
C GLY A 81 -10.56 2.56 4.59
N LEU A 82 -10.56 2.86 3.28
CA LEU A 82 -9.43 2.57 2.41
C LEU A 82 -8.41 3.71 2.46
N GLY A 83 -7.14 3.40 2.76
CA GLY A 83 -6.00 4.29 2.61
C GLY A 83 -5.14 3.85 1.44
N TYR A 84 -4.61 4.80 0.66
CA TYR A 84 -3.71 4.50 -0.46
C TYR A 84 -2.53 5.44 -0.46
N VAL A 85 -1.33 4.88 -0.43
CA VAL A 85 -0.06 5.57 -0.62
C VAL A 85 0.47 5.16 -1.99
N PRO A 86 0.31 5.99 -3.03
CA PRO A 86 0.78 5.68 -4.36
C PRO A 86 2.29 5.81 -4.47
N GLN A 87 2.89 5.17 -5.48
CA GLN A 87 4.31 5.26 -5.83
C GLN A 87 4.77 6.71 -6.01
N ALA A 88 3.96 7.55 -6.68
CA ALA A 88 4.22 8.98 -6.75
C ALA A 88 4.01 9.63 -5.38
N ARG A 89 5.03 10.32 -4.89
CA ARG A 89 5.00 11.04 -3.60
C ARG A 89 4.00 12.19 -3.65
N CYS A 90 2.71 11.90 -3.43
CA CYS A 90 1.61 12.84 -3.55
C CYS A 90 1.56 13.85 -2.39
N VAL A 91 2.59 14.69 -2.22
CA VAL A 91 2.57 15.80 -1.26
C VAL A 91 2.02 17.08 -1.91
N PHE A 92 1.42 17.96 -1.11
CA PHE A 92 1.05 19.30 -1.55
C PHE A 92 2.30 20.19 -1.45
N PRO A 93 2.92 20.58 -2.57
CA PRO A 93 4.23 21.21 -2.55
C PRO A 93 4.24 22.61 -1.94
N THR A 94 3.10 23.32 -2.00
CA THR A 94 2.91 24.69 -1.49
C THR A 94 2.39 24.75 -0.06
N LEU A 95 1.99 23.62 0.51
CA LEU A 95 1.60 23.51 1.91
C LEU A 95 2.82 23.12 2.76
N THR A 96 2.85 23.58 4.00
CA THR A 96 3.82 23.12 5.00
C THR A 96 3.60 21.65 5.34
N VAL A 97 4.56 21.01 5.99
CA VAL A 97 4.42 19.64 6.51
C VAL A 97 3.21 19.54 7.44
N GLU A 98 3.06 20.50 8.37
CA GLU A 98 1.93 20.51 9.31
C GLU A 98 0.58 20.63 8.57
N GLU A 99 0.48 21.48 7.56
CA GLU A 99 -0.74 21.64 6.75
C GLU A 99 -1.02 20.40 5.90
N ASN A 100 0.01 19.76 5.32
CA ASN A 100 -0.13 18.50 4.62
C ASN A 100 -0.71 17.42 5.53
N LEU A 101 -0.18 17.29 6.76
CA LEU A 101 -0.67 16.33 7.75
C LEU A 101 -2.10 16.66 8.19
N PHE A 102 -2.41 17.95 8.36
CA PHE A 102 -3.74 18.39 8.76
C PHE A 102 -4.83 17.96 7.78
N VAL A 103 -4.54 17.97 6.47
CA VAL A 103 -5.46 17.44 5.44
C VAL A 103 -5.80 15.97 5.69
N GLY A 104 -4.85 15.18 6.20
CA GLY A 104 -5.05 13.75 6.49
C GLY A 104 -5.92 13.46 7.71
N LEU A 105 -6.09 14.42 8.62
CA LEU A 105 -6.82 14.23 9.87
C LEU A 105 -8.31 13.93 9.68
N LYS A 106 -8.89 14.36 8.54
CA LYS A 106 -10.35 14.34 8.34
C LYS A 106 -11.06 15.12 9.48
N ALA A 107 -11.91 14.48 10.27
CA ALA A 107 -12.62 15.09 11.40
C ALA A 107 -11.89 14.95 12.76
N ARG A 108 -10.65 14.46 12.78
CA ARG A 108 -9.86 14.24 14.01
C ARG A 108 -9.29 15.55 14.55
N PRO A 109 -9.11 15.68 15.87
CA PRO A 109 -8.56 16.89 16.47
C PRO A 109 -7.10 17.11 16.04
N LYS A 110 -6.65 18.38 16.02
CA LYS A 110 -5.27 18.75 15.64
C LYS A 110 -4.20 18.08 16.52
N THR A 111 -4.51 17.74 17.77
CA THR A 111 -3.61 16.98 18.66
C THR A 111 -3.20 15.61 18.11
N ALA A 112 -3.98 15.03 17.20
CA ALA A 112 -3.65 13.77 16.55
C ALA A 112 -2.45 13.88 15.57
N LEU A 113 -1.97 15.09 15.25
CA LEU A 113 -0.72 15.26 14.50
C LEU A 113 0.49 14.68 15.23
N GLU A 114 0.47 14.60 16.57
CA GLU A 114 1.55 13.99 17.34
C GLU A 114 1.75 12.50 17.00
N GLU A 115 0.72 11.80 16.51
CA GLU A 115 0.85 10.41 16.02
C GLU A 115 1.82 10.34 14.82
N ALA A 116 1.71 11.28 13.87
CA ALA A 116 2.61 11.37 12.74
C ALA A 116 4.04 11.77 13.15
N TYR A 117 4.17 12.65 14.11
CA TYR A 117 5.46 13.10 14.63
C TYR A 117 6.15 12.03 15.48
N THR A 118 5.40 11.20 16.17
CA THR A 118 5.93 10.02 16.87
C THR A 118 6.43 8.96 15.88
N MET A 119 5.66 8.73 14.82
CA MET A 119 6.03 7.78 13.76
C MET A 119 7.26 8.24 12.98
N PHE A 120 7.32 9.52 12.63
CA PHE A 120 8.40 10.13 11.84
C PHE A 120 8.88 11.44 12.48
N PRO A 121 9.80 11.39 13.47
CA PRO A 121 10.28 12.59 14.19
C PRO A 121 10.83 13.69 13.28
N ARG A 122 11.43 13.33 12.15
CA ARG A 122 11.92 14.28 11.13
C ARG A 122 10.82 15.20 10.62
N LEU A 123 9.57 14.73 10.52
CA LEU A 123 8.45 15.58 10.09
C LEU A 123 8.14 16.67 11.13
N LYS A 124 8.36 16.41 12.42
CA LYS A 124 8.20 17.42 13.48
C LYS A 124 9.26 18.52 13.38
N GLU A 125 10.51 18.16 13.11
CA GLU A 125 11.61 19.09 12.88
C GLU A 125 11.33 19.99 11.67
N ARG A 126 10.77 19.40 10.62
CA ARG A 126 10.45 20.06 9.35
C ARG A 126 9.03 20.63 9.26
N ARG A 127 8.27 20.69 10.38
CA ARG A 127 6.83 21.00 10.34
C ARG A 127 6.44 22.30 9.64
N ARG A 128 7.37 23.28 9.63
CA ARG A 128 7.18 24.58 8.97
C ARG A 128 7.71 24.66 7.54
N ASN A 129 8.46 23.66 7.09
CA ASN A 129 8.95 23.61 5.72
C ASN A 129 7.82 23.30 4.76
N LEU A 130 7.89 23.83 3.54
CA LEU A 130 6.97 23.48 2.47
C LEU A 130 7.24 22.05 1.97
N GLY A 131 6.22 21.36 1.46
CA GLY A 131 6.35 20.03 0.88
C GLY A 131 7.40 19.98 -0.25
N SER A 132 7.56 21.06 -1.01
CA SER A 132 8.59 21.19 -2.06
C SER A 132 10.02 21.31 -1.53
N GLN A 133 10.22 21.60 -0.25
CA GLN A 133 11.53 21.75 0.38
C GLN A 133 12.03 20.46 1.03
N LEU A 134 11.23 19.40 1.00
CA LEU A 134 11.55 18.11 1.58
C LEU A 134 12.38 17.26 0.62
N SER A 135 13.28 16.45 1.19
CA SER A 135 13.93 15.36 0.46
C SER A 135 12.90 14.32 0.00
N GLY A 136 13.26 13.47 -0.97
CA GLY A 136 12.38 12.41 -1.42
C GLY A 136 11.91 11.47 -0.32
N GLY A 137 12.79 11.13 0.63
CA GLY A 137 12.43 10.29 1.80
C GLY A 137 11.46 11.00 2.75
N GLU A 138 11.70 12.29 3.06
CA GLU A 138 10.79 13.08 3.88
C GLU A 138 9.41 13.26 3.23
N GLN A 139 9.36 13.41 1.89
CA GLN A 139 8.09 13.44 1.14
C GLN A 139 7.34 12.12 1.24
N GLN A 140 8.06 10.99 1.17
CA GLN A 140 7.46 9.66 1.32
C GLN A 140 6.90 9.46 2.73
N MET A 141 7.68 9.82 3.77
CA MET A 141 7.20 9.82 5.16
C MET A 141 5.95 10.69 5.32
N LEU A 142 5.94 11.88 4.73
CA LEU A 142 4.81 12.82 4.80
C LEU A 142 3.55 12.25 4.12
N SER A 143 3.68 11.68 2.93
CA SER A 143 2.57 11.05 2.19
C SER A 143 1.99 9.87 2.98
N THR A 144 2.87 9.04 3.54
CA THR A 144 2.52 7.89 4.39
C THR A 144 1.81 8.33 5.66
N ALA A 145 2.42 9.22 6.44
CA ALA A 145 1.84 9.73 7.69
C ALA A 145 0.47 10.40 7.47
N ARG A 146 0.33 11.21 6.42
CA ARG A 146 -0.93 11.83 6.06
C ARG A 146 -2.03 10.81 5.81
N THR A 147 -1.73 9.71 5.13
CA THR A 147 -2.68 8.63 4.84
C THR A 147 -3.07 7.90 6.12
N ILE A 148 -2.10 7.57 6.98
CA ILE A 148 -2.30 6.86 8.24
C ILE A 148 -3.09 7.69 9.26
N LEU A 149 -2.88 9.01 9.31
CA LEU A 149 -3.67 9.92 10.16
C LEU A 149 -5.18 9.83 9.89
N GLY A 150 -5.59 9.45 8.69
CA GLY A 150 -6.98 9.16 8.35
C GLY A 150 -7.54 7.89 8.98
N ARG A 151 -6.72 7.10 9.69
CA ARG A 151 -7.03 5.80 10.31
C ARG A 151 -7.76 4.86 9.36
N PRO A 152 -7.14 4.47 8.25
CA PRO A 152 -7.74 3.49 7.34
C PRO A 152 -7.82 2.12 8.02
N SER A 153 -8.86 1.35 7.66
CA SER A 153 -9.00 -0.06 8.06
C SER A 153 -8.24 -1.00 7.12
N VAL A 154 -8.04 -0.56 5.86
CA VAL A 154 -7.21 -1.21 4.84
C VAL A 154 -6.24 -0.18 4.28
N LEU A 155 -4.94 -0.47 4.31
CA LEU A 155 -3.87 0.38 3.80
C LEU A 155 -3.22 -0.27 2.58
N LEU A 156 -3.19 0.44 1.47
CA LEU A 156 -2.52 0.06 0.24
C LEU A 156 -1.21 0.87 0.11
N LEU A 157 -0.08 0.18 -0.04
CA LEU A 157 1.27 0.75 -0.16
C LEU A 157 1.87 0.33 -1.51
N ASP A 158 2.08 1.29 -2.40
CA ASP A 158 2.56 1.04 -3.76
C ASP A 158 4.03 1.46 -3.88
N GLU A 159 4.93 0.50 -3.84
CA GLU A 159 6.39 0.65 -3.90
C GLU A 159 6.93 1.79 -3.00
N PRO A 160 6.56 1.78 -1.70
CA PRO A 160 6.87 2.90 -0.80
C PRO A 160 8.36 3.11 -0.54
N LEU A 161 9.23 2.14 -0.89
CA LEU A 161 10.68 2.20 -0.67
C LEU A 161 11.47 2.59 -1.92
N GLU A 162 10.79 2.79 -3.07
CA GLU A 162 11.48 3.04 -4.33
C GLU A 162 12.29 4.33 -4.34
N GLY A 163 13.55 4.24 -4.79
CA GLY A 163 14.46 5.38 -4.93
C GLY A 163 14.82 6.07 -3.60
N LEU A 164 14.68 5.37 -2.46
CA LEU A 164 15.04 5.88 -1.16
C LEU A 164 16.38 5.32 -0.67
N ALA A 165 17.04 6.10 0.20
CA ALA A 165 18.25 5.66 0.90
C ALA A 165 17.92 4.51 1.87
N PRO A 166 18.83 3.54 2.09
CA PRO A 166 18.60 2.38 2.94
C PRO A 166 18.02 2.72 4.33
N VAL A 167 18.59 3.72 5.00
CA VAL A 167 18.15 4.16 6.33
C VAL A 167 16.68 4.62 6.34
N ILE A 168 16.22 5.26 5.28
CA ILE A 168 14.82 5.69 5.14
C ILE A 168 13.89 4.51 4.90
N CYS A 169 14.37 3.52 4.12
CA CYS A 169 13.62 2.27 3.92
C CYS A 169 13.43 1.53 5.25
N GLU A 170 14.46 1.45 6.08
CA GLU A 170 14.40 0.84 7.41
C GLU A 170 13.41 1.58 8.33
N GLU A 171 13.47 2.92 8.37
CA GLU A 171 12.53 3.74 9.15
C GLU A 171 11.07 3.53 8.71
N LEU A 172 10.79 3.47 7.40
CA LEU A 172 9.46 3.22 6.86
C LEU A 172 8.97 1.81 7.18
N MET A 173 9.81 0.78 6.97
CA MET A 173 9.43 -0.60 7.27
C MET A 173 9.21 -0.83 8.75
N ALA A 174 10.01 -0.21 9.63
CA ALA A 174 9.78 -0.24 11.07
C ALA A 174 8.42 0.38 11.44
N ALA A 175 8.09 1.53 10.86
CA ALA A 175 6.79 2.18 11.08
C ALA A 175 5.62 1.29 10.60
N PHE A 176 5.74 0.64 9.43
CA PHE A 176 4.72 -0.30 8.95
C PHE A 176 4.58 -1.53 9.85
N ALA A 177 5.70 -2.08 10.33
CA ALA A 177 5.69 -3.20 11.27
C ALA A 177 5.02 -2.84 12.60
N ASP A 178 5.28 -1.64 13.13
CA ASP A 178 4.64 -1.17 14.36
C ASP A 178 3.14 -0.92 14.19
N LEU A 179 2.73 -0.38 13.03
CA LEU A 179 1.30 -0.25 12.68
C LEU A 179 0.62 -1.62 12.60
N ALA A 180 1.27 -2.61 11.98
CA ALA A 180 0.72 -3.96 11.86
C ALA A 180 0.52 -4.63 13.23
N LYS A 181 1.43 -4.39 14.21
CA LYS A 181 1.33 -4.94 15.58
C LYS A 181 0.09 -4.45 16.32
N THR A 182 -0.49 -3.30 15.96
CA THR A 182 -1.71 -2.81 16.61
C THR A 182 -2.93 -3.67 16.30
N GLY A 183 -2.91 -4.45 15.20
CA GLY A 183 -4.05 -5.24 14.74
C GLY A 183 -5.23 -4.41 14.20
N ASP A 184 -5.07 -3.10 14.09
CA ASP A 184 -6.15 -2.18 13.68
C ASP A 184 -6.25 -1.99 12.17
N MET A 185 -5.35 -2.61 11.37
CA MET A 185 -5.22 -2.33 9.95
C MET A 185 -4.83 -3.58 9.15
N THR A 186 -5.50 -3.78 8.03
CA THR A 186 -5.09 -4.75 7.00
C THR A 186 -4.19 -4.04 6.01
N ILE A 187 -3.03 -4.61 5.66
CA ILE A 187 -2.03 -3.92 4.85
C ILE A 187 -1.72 -4.73 3.59
N LEU A 188 -1.80 -4.07 2.43
CA LEU A 188 -1.29 -4.58 1.17
C LEU A 188 -0.03 -3.79 0.79
N LEU A 189 1.07 -4.50 0.63
CA LEU A 189 2.36 -3.93 0.24
C LEU A 189 2.76 -4.44 -1.14
N VAL A 190 2.86 -3.55 -2.11
CA VAL A 190 3.57 -3.80 -3.38
C VAL A 190 5.01 -3.36 -3.20
N GLU A 191 5.95 -4.26 -3.46
CA GLU A 191 7.39 -3.96 -3.37
C GLU A 191 8.19 -4.73 -4.41
N GLN A 192 9.33 -4.15 -4.80
CA GLN A 192 10.35 -4.81 -5.65
C GLN A 192 11.45 -5.45 -4.81
N ARG A 193 11.66 -4.97 -3.57
CA ARG A 193 12.60 -5.53 -2.62
C ARG A 193 11.98 -6.77 -1.97
N ILE A 194 12.21 -7.92 -2.59
CA ILE A 194 11.55 -9.18 -2.24
C ILE A 194 11.76 -9.50 -0.75
N GLN A 195 13.01 -9.44 -0.25
CA GLN A 195 13.29 -9.78 1.14
C GLN A 195 12.49 -8.89 2.12
N SER A 196 12.49 -7.58 1.93
CA SER A 196 11.73 -6.65 2.78
C SER A 196 10.22 -6.94 2.76
N ALA A 197 9.68 -7.36 1.61
CA ALA A 197 8.28 -7.73 1.47
C ALA A 197 7.96 -9.05 2.18
N LEU A 198 8.84 -10.06 2.06
CA LEU A 198 8.68 -11.35 2.73
C LEU A 198 8.81 -11.24 4.25
N ASP A 199 9.77 -10.46 4.75
CA ASP A 199 9.95 -10.22 6.20
C ASP A 199 8.74 -9.51 6.82
N PHE A 200 7.99 -8.77 6.01
CA PHE A 200 6.82 -8.00 6.46
C PHE A 200 5.52 -8.81 6.39
N ALA A 201 5.33 -9.65 5.38
CA ALA A 201 4.03 -10.22 5.01
C ALA A 201 3.67 -11.50 5.77
N ASP A 202 2.37 -11.74 5.93
CA ASP A 202 1.80 -13.03 6.35
C ASP A 202 1.41 -13.90 5.14
N GLN A 203 1.08 -13.24 4.02
CA GLN A 203 0.67 -13.85 2.76
C GLN A 203 1.38 -13.17 1.60
N VAL A 204 1.62 -13.92 0.53
CA VAL A 204 2.26 -13.44 -0.68
C VAL A 204 1.44 -13.85 -1.89
N VAL A 205 1.26 -12.92 -2.83
CA VAL A 205 0.80 -13.22 -4.18
C VAL A 205 1.79 -12.69 -5.19
N ILE A 206 1.99 -13.44 -6.29
CA ILE A 206 2.84 -13.00 -7.39
C ILE A 206 1.96 -12.74 -8.61
N LEU A 207 2.10 -11.53 -9.16
CA LEU A 207 1.47 -11.14 -10.40
C LEU A 207 2.40 -11.37 -11.59
N GLU A 208 1.90 -12.04 -12.61
CA GLU A 208 2.51 -12.15 -13.92
C GLU A 208 1.52 -11.79 -15.02
N ARG A 209 1.87 -10.83 -15.86
CA ARG A 209 1.05 -10.39 -17.02
C ARG A 209 -0.42 -10.13 -16.66
N GLY A 210 -0.64 -9.48 -15.53
CA GLY A 210 -1.99 -9.12 -15.08
C GLY A 210 -2.82 -10.25 -14.47
N ARG A 211 -2.23 -11.40 -14.18
CA ARG A 211 -2.87 -12.56 -13.55
C ARG A 211 -2.14 -12.96 -12.27
N LEU A 212 -2.82 -13.66 -11.36
CA LEU A 212 -2.16 -14.31 -10.24
C LEU A 212 -1.46 -15.57 -10.73
N ALA A 213 -0.13 -15.59 -10.64
CA ALA A 213 0.70 -16.73 -11.02
C ALA A 213 1.03 -17.64 -9.81
N TRP A 214 1.08 -17.07 -8.61
CA TRP A 214 1.40 -17.78 -7.39
C TRP A 214 0.73 -17.15 -6.17
N THR A 215 0.40 -17.98 -5.15
CA THR A 215 -0.18 -17.55 -3.88
C THR A 215 0.28 -18.49 -2.76
N GLY A 216 0.68 -17.97 -1.63
CA GLY A 216 1.10 -18.74 -0.46
C GLY A 216 1.59 -17.89 0.70
N THR A 217 2.40 -18.49 1.59
CA THR A 217 3.10 -17.77 2.66
C THR A 217 4.54 -17.44 2.25
N PRO A 218 5.23 -16.51 2.95
CA PRO A 218 6.64 -16.25 2.72
C PRO A 218 7.51 -17.51 2.75
N GLU A 219 7.26 -18.42 3.71
CA GLU A 219 8.00 -19.68 3.86
C GLU A 219 7.77 -20.61 2.67
N ASN A 220 6.52 -20.70 2.17
CA ASN A 220 6.21 -21.49 0.98
C ASN A 220 6.96 -20.96 -0.24
N LEU A 221 7.03 -19.64 -0.42
CA LEU A 221 7.73 -19.03 -1.55
C LEU A 221 9.24 -19.25 -1.45
N THR A 222 9.82 -19.06 -0.26
CA THR A 222 11.27 -19.27 -0.04
C THR A 222 11.68 -20.72 -0.35
N GLY A 223 10.79 -21.70 -0.09
CA GLY A 223 10.99 -23.12 -0.43
C GLY A 223 10.74 -23.45 -1.92
N ASP A 224 10.11 -22.57 -2.68
CA ASP A 224 9.75 -22.77 -4.10
C ASP A 224 10.73 -22.04 -5.02
N HIS A 225 11.94 -22.64 -5.16
CA HIS A 225 13.02 -22.04 -5.96
C HIS A 225 12.62 -21.83 -7.44
N GLU A 226 11.77 -22.70 -7.99
CA GLU A 226 11.31 -22.59 -9.38
C GLU A 226 10.41 -21.37 -9.55
N ALA A 227 9.46 -21.16 -8.63
CA ALA A 227 8.60 -19.96 -8.65
C ALA A 227 9.43 -18.68 -8.47
N VAL A 228 10.39 -18.67 -7.55
CA VAL A 228 11.27 -17.52 -7.30
C VAL A 228 12.07 -17.16 -8.56
N GLU A 229 12.73 -18.12 -9.19
CA GLU A 229 13.56 -17.89 -10.38
C GLU A 229 12.69 -17.49 -11.59
N SER A 230 11.61 -18.22 -11.87
CA SER A 230 10.80 -17.99 -13.06
C SER A 230 9.97 -16.71 -12.98
N LEU A 231 9.31 -16.44 -11.85
CA LEU A 231 8.37 -15.32 -11.70
C LEU A 231 9.04 -14.02 -11.23
N LEU A 232 10.07 -14.10 -10.40
CA LEU A 232 10.75 -12.93 -9.84
C LEU A 232 12.09 -12.64 -10.49
N GLY A 233 12.72 -13.64 -11.15
CA GLY A 233 13.97 -13.48 -11.88
C GLY A 233 15.19 -13.31 -10.98
N VAL A 234 15.14 -13.83 -9.75
CA VAL A 234 16.25 -13.82 -8.78
C VAL A 234 16.70 -15.26 -8.50
N GLY A 235 18.01 -15.49 -8.56
CA GLY A 235 18.59 -16.80 -8.24
C GLY A 235 18.72 -16.99 -6.73
N GLY A 236 17.72 -17.61 -6.12
CA GLY A 236 17.71 -17.99 -4.70
C GLY A 236 17.47 -16.81 -3.73
N LEU A 237 16.53 -16.99 -2.82
CA LEU A 237 16.37 -16.13 -1.63
C LEU A 237 17.16 -16.80 -0.49
N HIS A 238 18.11 -16.09 0.09
CA HIS A 238 18.95 -16.54 1.21
C HIS A 238 18.52 -15.86 2.49
#